data_e3987c0f5c17e1be782cab811fc6c40a
#
_entry.id   e3987c0f5c17e1be782cab811fc6c40a
#
_cell.length_a   1.000
_cell.length_b   1.000
_cell.length_c   1.000
_cell.angle_alpha   90.00
_cell.angle_beta   90.00
_cell.angle_gamma   90.00
#
_symmetry.space_group_name_H-M   'P 1'
#
loop_
_entity.id
_entity.type
_entity.pdbx_description
1 polymer ?
#
loop_
_entity_poly.entity_id
_entity_poly.type
_entity_poly.pdbx_seq_one_letter_code
_entity_poly.pdbx_strand_id
1 'polypeptide(L)'
;MIGKEINLLKNYPKTKRDVSKRREEKTEEHRAVARKFGKDFFDGDRKVGYGGFNYNPKYWTQVVKDIAEYYKLKPGDKILDVGCGKGFMLYDFAKLNPDFNIFGIDISKYAIENCIEPLKGKLQVGNAISLPYPDNHFDLVISINTHHNLDGEDIINAFNEVERVTKKNSYIVLDAYSNEKEKEELTNWNLTAKTIKHVDDWKKFFEEINF
;
A
#
# COMPACT_ATOMS: atom_id res chain seq x y z
N MET A 1 -1.58 20.84 6.98
CA MET A 1 -1.29 21.34 5.61
C MET A 1 -1.77 20.28 4.63
N ILE A 2 -2.56 20.68 3.65
CA ILE A 2 -2.99 19.76 2.58
C ILE A 2 -1.75 19.20 1.88
N GLY A 3 -1.71 17.89 1.71
CA GLY A 3 -0.61 17.20 1.09
C GLY A 3 -0.38 17.63 -0.38
N LYS A 4 0.76 17.25 -0.94
CA LYS A 4 1.12 17.53 -2.34
C LYS A 4 1.01 16.26 -3.16
N GLU A 5 0.27 16.32 -4.27
CA GLU A 5 0.26 15.24 -5.25
C GLU A 5 1.64 15.06 -5.89
N ILE A 6 2.19 13.84 -5.83
CA ILE A 6 3.50 13.50 -6.38
C ILE A 6 3.54 12.05 -6.84
N ASN A 7 4.19 11.80 -7.97
CA ASN A 7 4.38 10.45 -8.49
C ASN A 7 5.81 9.93 -8.20
N LEU A 8 5.98 9.24 -7.07
CA LEU A 8 7.21 8.53 -6.75
C LEU A 8 7.23 7.07 -7.26
N LEU A 9 6.12 6.61 -7.87
CA LEU A 9 6.04 5.31 -8.53
C LEU A 9 6.33 5.36 -10.03
N LYS A 10 6.91 6.45 -10.55
CA LYS A 10 7.23 6.61 -11.98
C LYS A 10 8.09 5.47 -12.54
N ASN A 11 8.98 4.90 -11.72
CA ASN A 11 9.85 3.78 -12.05
C ASN A 11 9.29 2.41 -11.67
N TYR A 12 8.06 2.34 -11.11
CA TYR A 12 7.37 1.08 -10.92
C TYR A 12 6.92 0.51 -12.27
N PRO A 13 7.16 -0.78 -12.56
CA PRO A 13 6.87 -1.34 -13.88
C PRO A 13 5.40 -1.24 -14.25
N LYS A 14 5.11 -0.58 -15.38
CA LYS A 14 3.76 -0.55 -15.96
C LYS A 14 3.54 -1.86 -16.73
N THR A 15 2.68 -2.71 -16.23
CA THR A 15 2.27 -3.92 -16.97
C THR A 15 1.13 -3.57 -17.91
N LYS A 16 1.29 -3.86 -19.23
CA LYS A 16 0.15 -3.85 -20.15
C LYS A 16 -0.80 -4.98 -19.73
N ARG A 17 -1.99 -4.61 -19.31
CA ARG A 17 -2.98 -5.56 -18.81
C ARG A 17 -4.17 -5.58 -19.75
N ASP A 18 -4.59 -6.76 -20.15
CA ASP A 18 -5.84 -6.94 -20.90
C ASP A 18 -7.00 -6.87 -19.89
N VAL A 19 -7.59 -5.69 -19.77
CA VAL A 19 -8.68 -5.41 -18.83
C VAL A 19 -9.96 -6.12 -19.25
N SER A 20 -10.17 -6.34 -20.56
CA SER A 20 -11.39 -6.94 -21.10
C SER A 20 -11.56 -8.40 -20.69
N LYS A 21 -10.49 -9.20 -20.77
CA LYS A 21 -10.49 -10.59 -20.30
C LYS A 21 -10.75 -10.74 -18.79
N ARG A 22 -10.36 -9.73 -18.00
CA ARG A 22 -10.56 -9.80 -16.54
C ARG A 22 -11.98 -9.51 -16.09
N ARG A 23 -12.77 -8.75 -16.85
CA ARG A 23 -14.16 -8.45 -16.53
C ARG A 23 -15.02 -9.71 -16.42
N GLU A 24 -14.81 -10.66 -17.32
CA GLU A 24 -15.59 -11.91 -17.39
C GLU A 24 -15.18 -12.93 -16.30
N GLU A 25 -13.98 -12.76 -15.73
CA GLU A 25 -13.39 -13.74 -14.83
C GLU A 25 -13.57 -13.40 -13.32
N LYS A 26 -14.03 -12.18 -12.96
CA LYS A 26 -14.08 -11.73 -11.56
C LYS A 26 -15.51 -11.60 -11.04
N THR A 27 -15.91 -12.60 -10.27
CA THR A 27 -17.20 -12.62 -9.54
C THR A 27 -17.08 -11.98 -8.16
N GLU A 28 -18.21 -11.69 -7.50
CA GLU A 28 -18.22 -11.27 -6.10
C GLU A 28 -17.63 -12.32 -5.16
N GLU A 29 -17.72 -13.61 -5.51
CA GLU A 29 -17.06 -14.68 -4.77
C GLU A 29 -15.53 -14.54 -4.82
N HIS A 30 -14.95 -14.21 -5.98
CA HIS A 30 -13.52 -13.95 -6.13
C HIS A 30 -13.10 -12.75 -5.29
N ARG A 31 -13.91 -11.67 -5.26
CA ARG A 31 -13.65 -10.49 -4.41
C ARG A 31 -13.73 -10.83 -2.93
N ALA A 32 -14.74 -11.62 -2.53
CA ALA A 32 -14.87 -12.07 -1.14
C ALA A 32 -13.68 -12.90 -0.66
N VAL A 33 -13.12 -13.75 -1.54
CA VAL A 33 -11.89 -14.50 -1.25
C VAL A 33 -10.69 -13.55 -1.16
N ALA A 34 -10.55 -12.63 -2.12
CA ALA A 34 -9.44 -11.67 -2.17
C ALA A 34 -9.39 -10.78 -0.92
N ARG A 35 -10.55 -10.28 -0.48
CA ARG A 35 -10.68 -9.39 0.71
C ARG A 35 -10.35 -10.07 2.04
N LYS A 36 -10.17 -11.39 2.07
CA LYS A 36 -9.65 -12.09 3.24
C LYS A 36 -8.13 -11.91 3.41
N PHE A 37 -7.44 -11.43 2.38
CA PHE A 37 -5.99 -11.22 2.35
C PHE A 37 -5.19 -12.45 2.83
N GLY A 38 -5.73 -13.66 2.60
CA GLY A 38 -5.12 -14.92 2.97
C GLY A 38 -4.17 -15.47 1.91
N LYS A 39 -3.82 -16.77 2.05
CA LYS A 39 -3.00 -17.52 1.09
C LYS A 39 -3.50 -17.38 -0.36
N ASP A 40 -4.82 -17.50 -0.55
CA ASP A 40 -5.42 -17.47 -1.88
C ASP A 40 -5.19 -16.13 -2.58
N PHE A 41 -5.19 -15.01 -1.84
CA PHE A 41 -4.89 -13.69 -2.38
C PHE A 41 -3.42 -13.54 -2.79
N PHE A 42 -2.48 -13.98 -1.95
CA PHE A 42 -1.05 -13.80 -2.24
C PHE A 42 -0.53 -14.86 -3.20
N ASP A 43 -0.74 -16.14 -2.91
CA ASP A 43 -0.08 -17.25 -3.59
C ASP A 43 -1.05 -18.24 -4.23
N GLY A 44 -2.36 -17.96 -4.23
CA GLY A 44 -3.38 -18.77 -4.87
C GLY A 44 -3.58 -18.44 -6.34
N ASP A 45 -4.78 -18.72 -6.85
CA ASP A 45 -5.12 -18.50 -8.25
C ASP A 45 -5.10 -16.99 -8.60
N ARG A 46 -4.63 -16.68 -9.81
CA ARG A 46 -4.58 -15.31 -10.35
C ARG A 46 -5.95 -14.63 -10.40
N LYS A 47 -7.04 -15.39 -10.41
CA LYS A 47 -8.42 -14.85 -10.40
C LYS A 47 -8.76 -14.14 -9.10
N VAL A 48 -8.20 -14.59 -7.98
CA VAL A 48 -8.47 -14.06 -6.65
C VAL A 48 -7.35 -13.21 -6.06
N GLY A 49 -6.22 -13.04 -6.77
CA GLY A 49 -5.12 -12.26 -6.23
C GLY A 49 -3.91 -12.13 -7.14
N TYR A 50 -2.74 -12.22 -6.55
CA TYR A 50 -1.45 -12.02 -7.24
C TYR A 50 -1.05 -13.21 -8.13
N GLY A 51 -1.52 -14.44 -7.83
CA GLY A 51 -1.09 -15.64 -8.55
C GLY A 51 0.37 -15.99 -8.26
N GLY A 52 0.80 -15.80 -7.02
CA GLY A 52 2.18 -15.92 -6.55
C GLY A 52 2.82 -14.55 -6.32
N PHE A 53 2.97 -14.18 -5.04
CA PHE A 53 3.54 -12.91 -4.62
C PHE A 53 4.98 -13.14 -4.16
N ASN A 54 5.92 -13.00 -5.10
CA ASN A 54 7.33 -13.28 -4.90
C ASN A 54 8.17 -12.01 -5.10
N TYR A 55 9.27 -11.91 -4.35
CA TYR A 55 10.20 -10.80 -4.49
C TYR A 55 10.81 -10.73 -5.89
N ASN A 56 10.79 -9.54 -6.46
CA ASN A 56 11.49 -9.24 -7.69
C ASN A 56 12.01 -7.78 -7.62
N PRO A 57 13.32 -7.55 -7.68
CA PRO A 57 13.95 -6.25 -7.50
C PRO A 57 13.48 -5.20 -8.52
N LYS A 58 12.99 -5.61 -9.69
CA LYS A 58 12.50 -4.69 -10.71
C LYS A 58 11.34 -3.79 -10.22
N TYR A 59 10.58 -4.23 -9.20
CA TYR A 59 9.44 -3.47 -8.70
C TYR A 59 9.84 -2.34 -7.75
N TRP A 60 10.72 -2.62 -6.80
CA TRP A 60 10.94 -1.70 -5.69
C TRP A 60 12.32 -1.07 -5.65
N THR A 61 13.36 -1.72 -6.17
CA THR A 61 14.75 -1.23 -6.01
C THR A 61 14.96 0.22 -6.47
N GLN A 62 14.39 0.63 -7.61
CA GLN A 62 14.50 2.02 -8.05
C GLN A 62 13.50 2.92 -7.32
N VAL A 63 12.30 2.43 -7.04
CA VAL A 63 11.26 3.19 -6.33
C VAL A 63 11.72 3.62 -4.94
N VAL A 64 12.34 2.71 -4.17
CA VAL A 64 12.82 3.06 -2.83
C VAL A 64 13.96 4.07 -2.86
N LYS A 65 14.81 4.07 -3.91
CA LYS A 65 15.81 5.11 -4.12
C LYS A 65 15.17 6.47 -4.36
N ASP A 66 14.18 6.52 -5.25
CA ASP A 66 13.45 7.75 -5.58
C ASP A 66 12.73 8.32 -4.32
N ILE A 67 12.12 7.45 -3.51
CA ILE A 67 11.47 7.83 -2.25
C ILE A 67 12.50 8.36 -1.24
N ALA A 68 13.60 7.63 -1.04
CA ALA A 68 14.65 8.00 -0.09
C ALA A 68 15.29 9.34 -0.45
N GLU A 69 15.56 9.57 -1.74
CA GLU A 69 16.10 10.82 -2.26
C GLU A 69 15.12 11.98 -2.08
N TYR A 70 13.86 11.79 -2.46
CA TYR A 70 12.82 12.81 -2.36
C TYR A 70 12.62 13.30 -0.93
N TYR A 71 12.49 12.37 0.03
CA TYR A 71 12.32 12.69 1.44
C TYR A 71 13.64 12.94 2.18
N LYS A 72 14.80 12.85 1.50
CA LYS A 72 16.13 13.06 2.06
C LYS A 72 16.36 12.22 3.31
N LEU A 73 16.01 10.92 3.21
CA LEU A 73 16.14 9.99 4.33
C LEU A 73 17.61 9.84 4.76
N LYS A 74 17.83 9.70 6.07
CA LYS A 74 19.15 9.62 6.68
C LYS A 74 19.31 8.31 7.45
N PRO A 75 20.54 7.83 7.66
CA PRO A 75 20.80 6.74 8.59
C PRO A 75 20.12 6.99 9.94
N GLY A 76 19.44 5.97 10.48
CA GLY A 76 18.68 6.06 11.72
C GLY A 76 17.20 6.47 11.55
N ASP A 77 16.78 6.99 10.38
CA ASP A 77 15.37 7.32 10.16
C ASP A 77 14.49 6.07 10.26
N LYS A 78 13.32 6.24 10.87
CA LYS A 78 12.31 5.20 11.05
C LYS A 78 11.30 5.25 9.91
N ILE A 79 11.15 4.13 9.21
CA ILE A 79 10.25 3.98 8.06
C ILE A 79 9.20 2.93 8.37
N LEU A 80 7.92 3.30 8.27
CA LEU A 80 6.79 2.38 8.40
C LEU A 80 6.14 2.16 7.03
N ASP A 81 5.85 0.90 6.70
CA ASP A 81 4.99 0.51 5.58
C ASP A 81 3.68 -0.07 6.11
N VAL A 82 2.56 0.63 5.87
CA VAL A 82 1.21 0.22 6.27
C VAL A 82 0.55 -0.54 5.11
N GLY A 83 0.29 -1.84 5.32
CA GLY A 83 -0.10 -2.77 4.27
C GLY A 83 1.12 -3.36 3.56
N CYS A 84 2.15 -3.71 4.33
CA CYS A 84 3.46 -4.10 3.81
C CYS A 84 3.48 -5.46 3.07
N GLY A 85 2.40 -6.24 3.12
CA GLY A 85 2.36 -7.58 2.54
C GLY A 85 3.50 -8.45 3.04
N LYS A 86 4.26 -9.06 2.11
CA LYS A 86 5.45 -9.87 2.45
C LYS A 86 6.74 -9.04 2.65
N GLY A 87 6.64 -7.70 2.70
CA GLY A 87 7.75 -6.81 3.06
C GLY A 87 8.75 -6.51 1.94
N PHE A 88 8.40 -6.72 0.68
CA PHE A 88 9.37 -6.58 -0.44
C PHE A 88 9.92 -5.16 -0.62
N MET A 89 9.10 -4.11 -0.44
CA MET A 89 9.55 -2.73 -0.48
C MET A 89 10.48 -2.41 0.69
N LEU A 90 10.13 -2.84 1.90
CA LEU A 90 10.96 -2.66 3.10
C LEU A 90 12.29 -3.39 2.99
N TYR A 91 12.30 -4.56 2.35
CA TYR A 91 13.56 -5.27 2.08
C TYR A 91 14.49 -4.47 1.18
N ASP A 92 13.96 -3.81 0.15
CA ASP A 92 14.78 -2.94 -0.70
C ASP A 92 15.23 -1.66 0.03
N PHE A 93 14.44 -1.10 0.97
CA PHE A 93 14.93 -0.05 1.87
C PHE A 93 16.10 -0.53 2.75
N ALA A 94 15.99 -1.72 3.35
CA ALA A 94 17.07 -2.29 4.16
C ALA A 94 18.34 -2.57 3.35
N LYS A 95 18.19 -2.92 2.07
CA LYS A 95 19.34 -3.08 1.15
C LYS A 95 19.94 -1.75 0.74
N LEU A 96 19.11 -0.72 0.56
CA LEU A 96 19.57 0.61 0.17
C LEU A 96 20.44 1.23 1.27
N ASN A 97 20.00 1.11 2.52
CA ASN A 97 20.77 1.55 3.68
C ASN A 97 20.42 0.67 4.90
N PRO A 98 21.36 -0.16 5.39
CA PRO A 98 21.14 -1.04 6.53
C PRO A 98 20.90 -0.28 7.86
N ASP A 99 21.24 1.01 7.94
CA ASP A 99 21.00 1.84 9.12
C ASP A 99 19.58 2.41 9.17
N PHE A 100 18.73 2.18 8.18
CA PHE A 100 17.32 2.51 8.28
C PHE A 100 16.62 1.59 9.28
N ASN A 101 15.82 2.18 10.16
CA ASN A 101 14.95 1.44 11.08
C ASN A 101 13.62 1.15 10.37
N ILE A 102 13.47 -0.04 9.83
CA ILE A 102 12.31 -0.46 9.05
C ILE A 102 11.26 -1.16 9.90
N PHE A 103 10.01 -0.82 9.68
CA PHE A 103 8.82 -1.38 10.33
C PHE A 103 7.75 -1.67 9.27
N GLY A 104 7.02 -2.74 9.43
CA GLY A 104 5.92 -3.07 8.55
C GLY A 104 4.76 -3.68 9.31
N ILE A 105 3.56 -3.30 8.89
CA ILE A 105 2.32 -3.82 9.43
C ILE A 105 1.38 -4.22 8.30
N ASP A 106 0.74 -5.37 8.44
CA ASP A 106 -0.26 -5.86 7.49
C ASP A 106 -1.37 -6.61 8.23
N ILE A 107 -2.59 -6.51 7.73
CA ILE A 107 -3.73 -7.26 8.29
C ILE A 107 -3.61 -8.77 8.02
N SER A 108 -2.85 -9.14 7.01
CA SER A 108 -2.65 -10.52 6.58
C SER A 108 -1.66 -11.25 7.45
N LYS A 109 -2.15 -12.11 8.34
CA LYS A 109 -1.30 -13.05 9.06
C LYS A 109 -0.48 -13.92 8.09
N TYR A 110 -1.09 -14.37 6.99
CA TYR A 110 -0.40 -15.17 5.98
C TYR A 110 0.79 -14.43 5.37
N ALA A 111 0.62 -13.16 4.99
CA ALA A 111 1.70 -12.37 4.40
C ALA A 111 2.87 -12.18 5.37
N ILE A 112 2.59 -11.89 6.64
CA ILE A 112 3.61 -11.71 7.68
C ILE A 112 4.34 -13.03 7.97
N GLU A 113 3.64 -14.15 8.10
CA GLU A 113 4.26 -15.47 8.31
C GLU A 113 5.11 -15.94 7.12
N ASN A 114 4.77 -15.47 5.90
CA ASN A 114 5.48 -15.78 4.65
C ASN A 114 6.25 -14.56 4.09
N CYS A 115 6.65 -13.64 4.94
CA CYS A 115 7.44 -12.49 4.53
C CYS A 115 8.85 -12.90 4.06
N ILE A 116 9.50 -11.98 3.35
CA ILE A 116 10.88 -12.22 2.90
C ILE A 116 11.81 -12.50 4.09
N GLU A 117 12.66 -13.53 3.98
CA GLU A 117 13.45 -14.10 5.09
C GLU A 117 14.19 -13.05 5.94
N PRO A 118 14.91 -12.05 5.35
CA PRO A 118 15.65 -11.06 6.15
C PRO A 118 14.77 -10.14 7.02
N LEU A 119 13.45 -10.16 6.82
CA LEU A 119 12.49 -9.34 7.57
C LEU A 119 11.66 -10.14 8.58
N LYS A 120 11.89 -11.42 8.71
CA LYS A 120 11.22 -12.22 9.74
C LYS A 120 11.45 -11.63 11.14
N GLY A 121 10.36 -11.50 11.90
CA GLY A 121 10.37 -10.88 13.23
C GLY A 121 10.42 -9.34 13.24
N LYS A 122 10.53 -8.68 12.08
CA LYS A 122 10.51 -7.20 11.96
C LYS A 122 9.16 -6.67 11.49
N LEU A 123 8.33 -7.53 10.91
CA LEU A 123 6.99 -7.20 10.46
C LEU A 123 5.96 -7.76 11.44
N GLN A 124 4.82 -7.09 11.56
CA GLN A 124 3.77 -7.53 12.49
C GLN A 124 2.39 -7.53 11.85
N VAL A 125 1.53 -8.40 12.36
CA VAL A 125 0.11 -8.40 12.01
C VAL A 125 -0.57 -7.26 12.74
N GLY A 126 -1.36 -6.46 12.01
CA GLY A 126 -2.14 -5.37 12.62
C GLY A 126 -3.03 -4.67 11.60
N ASN A 127 -3.84 -3.74 12.10
CA ASN A 127 -4.83 -3.03 11.31
C ASN A 127 -4.44 -1.56 11.14
N ALA A 128 -4.58 -1.03 9.92
CA ALA A 128 -4.30 0.37 9.60
C ALA A 128 -5.16 1.36 10.40
N ILE A 129 -6.35 0.97 10.84
CA ILE A 129 -7.27 1.82 11.62
C ILE A 129 -6.86 1.99 13.10
N SER A 130 -5.85 1.25 13.55
CA SER A 130 -5.33 1.33 14.93
C SER A 130 -3.89 0.83 14.94
N LEU A 131 -2.94 1.74 14.73
CA LEU A 131 -1.52 1.42 14.66
C LEU A 131 -0.91 1.31 16.06
N PRO A 132 -0.22 0.21 16.41
CA PRO A 132 0.31 -0.03 17.74
C PRO A 132 1.63 0.73 17.97
N TYR A 133 1.68 1.99 17.58
CA TYR A 133 2.86 2.83 17.69
C TYR A 133 2.54 4.16 18.38
N PRO A 134 3.52 4.77 19.07
CA PRO A 134 3.36 6.09 19.67
C PRO A 134 3.15 7.19 18.62
N ASP A 135 2.63 8.33 19.06
CA ASP A 135 2.53 9.54 18.26
C ASP A 135 3.92 10.00 17.78
N ASN A 136 4.00 10.59 16.59
CA ASN A 136 5.22 11.18 16.05
C ASN A 136 6.43 10.23 16.06
N HIS A 137 6.21 8.95 15.78
CA HIS A 137 7.24 7.93 15.91
C HIS A 137 8.09 7.75 14.63
N PHE A 138 7.50 7.91 13.45
CA PHE A 138 8.14 7.59 12.17
C PHE A 138 8.55 8.84 11.39
N ASP A 139 9.76 8.80 10.84
CA ASP A 139 10.26 9.85 9.96
C ASP A 139 9.60 9.79 8.57
N LEU A 140 9.19 8.59 8.14
CA LEU A 140 8.40 8.36 6.94
C LEU A 140 7.38 7.23 7.16
N VAL A 141 6.12 7.50 6.86
CA VAL A 141 5.06 6.48 6.77
C VAL A 141 4.66 6.32 5.30
N ILE A 142 4.69 5.10 4.81
CA ILE A 142 4.30 4.75 3.44
C ILE A 142 3.06 3.86 3.50
N SER A 143 2.12 4.07 2.57
CA SER A 143 1.02 3.14 2.34
C SER A 143 0.67 3.13 0.86
N ILE A 144 0.83 2.00 0.22
CA ILE A 144 0.60 1.86 -1.22
C ILE A 144 -0.52 0.85 -1.45
N ASN A 145 -1.62 1.31 -2.04
CA ASN A 145 -2.79 0.50 -2.38
C ASN A 145 -3.39 -0.26 -1.19
N THR A 146 -3.40 0.36 -0.01
CA THR A 146 -3.92 -0.24 1.23
C THR A 146 -5.18 0.46 1.71
N HIS A 147 -5.15 1.78 1.90
CA HIS A 147 -6.24 2.55 2.49
C HIS A 147 -7.53 2.49 1.68
N HIS A 148 -7.46 2.37 0.36
CA HIS A 148 -8.65 2.22 -0.49
C HIS A 148 -9.41 0.89 -0.28
N ASN A 149 -8.82 -0.07 0.45
CA ASN A 149 -9.52 -1.30 0.84
C ASN A 149 -10.48 -1.09 2.03
N LEU A 150 -10.44 0.08 2.64
CA LEU A 150 -11.31 0.50 3.74
C LEU A 150 -12.46 1.37 3.21
N ASP A 151 -13.52 1.49 3.98
CA ASP A 151 -14.71 2.30 3.68
C ASP A 151 -15.26 2.97 4.95
N GLY A 152 -16.22 3.89 4.77
CA GLY A 152 -16.89 4.58 5.88
C GLY A 152 -15.94 5.29 6.83
N GLU A 153 -16.10 5.05 8.13
CA GLU A 153 -15.25 5.63 9.18
C GLU A 153 -13.86 4.98 9.23
N ASP A 154 -13.73 3.74 8.79
CA ASP A 154 -12.46 3.01 8.85
C ASP A 154 -11.37 3.67 8.01
N ILE A 155 -11.70 4.19 6.82
CA ILE A 155 -10.72 4.87 5.99
C ILE A 155 -10.26 6.19 6.62
N ILE A 156 -11.16 6.92 7.27
CA ILE A 156 -10.83 8.16 8.00
C ILE A 156 -9.91 7.84 9.18
N ASN A 157 -10.26 6.81 9.96
CA ASN A 157 -9.45 6.38 11.09
C ASN A 157 -8.03 5.97 10.65
N ALA A 158 -7.91 5.28 9.52
CA ALA A 158 -6.60 4.88 8.99
C ALA A 158 -5.74 6.09 8.59
N PHE A 159 -6.33 7.15 8.00
CA PHE A 159 -5.60 8.39 7.70
C PHE A 159 -5.19 9.12 8.99
N ASN A 160 -6.09 9.21 9.98
CA ASN A 160 -5.79 9.80 11.28
C ASN A 160 -4.64 9.06 11.98
N GLU A 161 -4.60 7.74 11.90
CA GLU A 161 -3.51 6.94 12.45
C GLU A 161 -2.17 7.17 11.72
N VAL A 162 -2.19 7.28 10.38
CA VAL A 162 -0.99 7.69 9.63
C VAL A 162 -0.49 9.04 10.11
N GLU A 163 -1.37 10.04 10.24
CA GLU A 163 -0.99 11.37 10.71
C GLU A 163 -0.45 11.32 12.14
N ARG A 164 -1.14 10.61 13.03
CA ARG A 164 -0.75 10.47 14.44
C ARG A 164 0.65 9.91 14.62
N VAL A 165 0.98 8.83 13.89
CA VAL A 165 2.29 8.18 14.05
C VAL A 165 3.40 8.82 13.23
N THR A 166 3.06 9.71 12.29
CA THR A 166 4.01 10.41 11.42
C THR A 166 4.65 11.59 12.15
N LYS A 167 5.98 11.63 12.15
CA LYS A 167 6.77 12.74 12.68
C LYS A 167 7.12 13.78 11.62
N LYS A 168 7.38 13.35 10.38
CA LYS A 168 7.87 14.24 9.31
C LYS A 168 7.05 14.14 8.04
N ASN A 169 6.97 12.95 7.45
CA ASN A 169 6.42 12.76 6.11
C ASN A 169 5.58 11.51 6.00
N SER A 170 4.55 11.56 5.18
CA SER A 170 3.80 10.39 4.72
C SER A 170 3.73 10.34 3.20
N TYR A 171 3.63 9.14 2.63
CA TYR A 171 3.43 8.90 1.20
C TYR A 171 2.34 7.86 1.01
N ILE A 172 1.18 8.30 0.54
CA ILE A 172 0.01 7.44 0.38
C ILE A 172 -0.35 7.33 -1.10
N VAL A 173 -0.57 6.12 -1.58
CA VAL A 173 -1.03 5.83 -2.95
C VAL A 173 -2.37 5.13 -2.89
N LEU A 174 -3.32 5.66 -3.65
CA LEU A 174 -4.69 5.17 -3.76
C LEU A 174 -5.07 4.96 -5.22
N ASP A 175 -6.01 4.06 -5.47
CA ASP A 175 -6.65 3.97 -6.76
C ASP A 175 -7.61 5.17 -6.96
N ALA A 176 -7.44 5.84 -8.10
CA ALA A 176 -8.27 6.96 -8.51
C ALA A 176 -8.54 6.90 -10.02
N TYR A 177 -9.58 7.57 -10.47
CA TYR A 177 -9.89 7.72 -11.89
C TYR A 177 -10.12 9.20 -12.23
N SER A 178 -9.86 9.58 -13.49
CA SER A 178 -10.05 10.95 -13.99
C SER A 178 -11.18 11.04 -15.02
N ASN A 179 -11.72 9.91 -15.46
CA ASN A 179 -12.79 9.84 -16.45
C ASN A 179 -13.55 8.50 -16.35
N GLU A 180 -14.71 8.41 -17.01
CA GLU A 180 -15.58 7.22 -16.94
C GLU A 180 -14.91 5.96 -17.49
N LYS A 181 -14.03 6.07 -18.49
CA LYS A 181 -13.30 4.92 -19.03
C LYS A 181 -12.36 4.34 -17.97
N GLU A 182 -11.56 5.18 -17.33
CA GLU A 182 -10.67 4.76 -16.24
C GLU A 182 -11.44 4.18 -15.05
N LYS A 183 -12.61 4.77 -14.75
CA LYS A 183 -13.51 4.24 -13.71
C LYS A 183 -13.98 2.83 -14.04
N GLU A 184 -14.43 2.60 -15.27
CA GLU A 184 -14.85 1.27 -15.73
C GLU A 184 -13.68 0.28 -15.67
N GLU A 185 -12.50 0.67 -16.17
CA GLU A 185 -11.30 -0.16 -16.14
C GLU A 185 -10.87 -0.52 -14.70
N LEU A 186 -10.86 0.44 -13.77
CA LEU A 186 -10.55 0.21 -12.35
C LEU A 186 -11.59 -0.71 -11.70
N THR A 187 -12.87 -0.48 -11.92
CA THR A 187 -13.96 -1.30 -11.36
C THR A 187 -13.85 -2.74 -11.83
N ASN A 188 -13.54 -2.94 -13.12
CA ASN A 188 -13.35 -4.27 -13.70
C ASN A 188 -12.06 -4.95 -13.20
N TRP A 189 -11.03 -4.16 -12.95
CA TRP A 189 -9.73 -4.65 -12.46
C TRP A 189 -9.74 -4.96 -10.97
N ASN A 190 -10.46 -4.17 -10.17
CA ASN A 190 -10.41 -4.19 -8.72
C ASN A 190 -10.87 -5.52 -8.12
N LEU A 191 -10.10 -6.02 -7.14
CA LEU A 191 -10.46 -7.17 -6.31
C LEU A 191 -10.79 -6.78 -4.88
N THR A 192 -10.08 -5.82 -4.32
CA THR A 192 -10.07 -5.57 -2.87
C THR A 192 -10.55 -4.19 -2.49
N ALA A 193 -10.30 -3.16 -3.32
CA ALA A 193 -10.68 -1.80 -2.99
C ALA A 193 -12.20 -1.66 -2.81
N LYS A 194 -12.58 -1.04 -1.71
CA LYS A 194 -13.96 -0.69 -1.36
C LYS A 194 -14.25 0.79 -1.67
N THR A 195 -13.23 1.63 -1.59
CA THR A 195 -13.33 3.06 -1.85
C THR A 195 -12.49 3.42 -3.08
N ILE A 196 -13.16 3.73 -4.18
CA ILE A 196 -12.55 4.24 -5.40
C ILE A 196 -13.25 5.55 -5.75
N LYS A 197 -12.49 6.65 -5.89
CA LYS A 197 -13.04 7.99 -6.12
C LYS A 197 -12.42 8.62 -7.37
N HIS A 198 -13.10 9.63 -7.91
CA HIS A 198 -12.49 10.57 -8.85
C HIS A 198 -11.33 11.30 -8.17
N VAL A 199 -10.31 11.68 -8.93
CA VAL A 199 -9.13 12.40 -8.38
C VAL A 199 -9.55 13.64 -7.59
N ASP A 200 -10.51 14.43 -8.09
CA ASP A 200 -10.97 15.63 -7.39
C ASP A 200 -11.77 15.32 -6.11
N ASP A 201 -12.47 14.17 -6.06
CA ASP A 201 -13.19 13.75 -4.85
C ASP A 201 -12.21 13.23 -3.78
N TRP A 202 -11.08 12.66 -4.17
CA TRP A 202 -10.00 12.37 -3.23
C TRP A 202 -9.40 13.65 -2.64
N LYS A 203 -9.18 14.69 -3.47
CA LYS A 203 -8.68 16.00 -2.99
C LYS A 203 -9.62 16.62 -1.97
N LYS A 204 -10.94 16.68 -2.28
CA LYS A 204 -11.95 17.15 -1.32
C LYS A 204 -11.98 16.34 -0.04
N PHE A 205 -11.90 15.00 -0.16
CA PHE A 205 -11.85 14.12 1.00
C PHE A 205 -10.65 14.45 1.91
N PHE A 206 -9.46 14.67 1.34
CA PHE A 206 -8.29 15.06 2.13
C PHE A 206 -8.46 16.44 2.79
N GLU A 207 -9.11 17.39 2.11
CA GLU A 207 -9.47 18.69 2.69
C GLU A 207 -10.41 18.52 3.89
N GLU A 208 -11.46 17.70 3.74
CA GLU A 208 -12.46 17.44 4.78
C GLU A 208 -11.87 16.80 6.04
N ILE A 209 -10.91 15.89 5.90
CA ILE A 209 -10.25 15.22 7.03
C ILE A 209 -8.99 15.93 7.51
N ASN A 210 -8.61 17.06 6.90
CA ASN A 210 -7.39 17.85 7.18
C ASN A 210 -6.08 17.06 7.03
N PHE A 211 -6.01 16.11 6.08
CA PHE A 211 -4.85 15.26 5.84
C PHE A 211 -3.87 15.88 4.82
#